data_e16b4476de2cf46dd0ebf4a5904cb90b
#
_entry.id   e16b4476de2cf46dd0ebf4a5904cb90b
#
_cell.length_a   1.000
_cell.length_b   1.000
_cell.length_c   1.000
_cell.angle_alpha   90.00
_cell.angle_beta   90.00
_cell.angle_gamma   90.00
#
_symmetry.space_group_name_H-M   'P 1'
#
loop_
_entity.id
_entity.type
_entity.pdbx_description
1 polymer ?
#
loop_
_entity_poly.entity_id
_entity_poly.type
_entity_poly.pdbx_seq_one_letter_code
_entity_poly.pdbx_strand_id
1 'polypeptide(L)'
;MKVAAAAVAIGALLAGASGPGPEERGLRPLERPRVLAAANAYLERQPQTITAFPAARSAGGPHDFFSEGDYWWPNPADPGGPYIRRDGESNPQNFVEHRRALIRLSVEVPALAAAWSLTGRAQYAEHARRHLRAWFIAPESRMNPSLQYAQAIHGITTGRGTGVIDTIHLVEVARAVEVLRLGGAVPAAEFVEIQRWFREYTRWLVTSPNGREERDAKNNHGTCWVMQVAAFARLTGDRAQEQMCRTRFKTVLVPTELAADGSFPLELARTKPYGYSLFNLDAMATICQILATASDNLWTFSLPDGRGMGRALAFMAPYIRDKSRWPYARDVEYDDEWPMRQASLLFGGLALNRPDDVALWKTLKADSSVDEVVRNLFIRQPVLWTQAPGGPFG
;
A
#
# COMPACT_ATOMS: atom_id res chain seq x y z
N MET A 1 29.26 -19.28 -53.75
CA MET A 1 27.86 -18.94 -53.36
C MET A 1 27.92 -18.15 -52.06
N LYS A 2 27.67 -16.85 -52.15
CA LYS A 2 27.63 -15.94 -50.97
C LYS A 2 26.17 -15.81 -50.53
N VAL A 3 25.85 -16.20 -49.32
CA VAL A 3 24.53 -16.00 -48.73
C VAL A 3 24.54 -14.62 -48.05
N ALA A 4 23.72 -13.72 -48.56
CA ALA A 4 23.50 -12.40 -47.96
C ALA A 4 22.51 -12.50 -46.79
N ALA A 5 22.92 -12.04 -45.61
CA ALA A 5 22.05 -11.89 -44.48
C ALA A 5 21.29 -10.56 -44.60
N ALA A 6 19.98 -10.61 -44.69
CA ALA A 6 19.12 -9.43 -44.66
C ALA A 6 18.89 -9.02 -43.21
N ALA A 7 19.36 -7.83 -42.83
CA ALA A 7 19.05 -7.19 -41.57
C ALA A 7 17.67 -6.53 -41.68
N VAL A 8 16.69 -7.03 -40.91
CA VAL A 8 15.39 -6.39 -40.72
C VAL A 8 15.54 -5.31 -39.69
N ALA A 9 15.50 -4.05 -40.10
CA ALA A 9 15.41 -2.90 -39.20
C ALA A 9 13.99 -2.78 -38.68
N ILE A 10 13.79 -3.12 -37.39
CA ILE A 10 12.55 -2.82 -36.66
C ILE A 10 12.66 -1.37 -36.20
N GLY A 11 11.98 -0.48 -36.94
CA GLY A 11 11.78 0.90 -36.53
C GLY A 11 10.85 0.97 -35.32
N ALA A 12 11.40 1.19 -34.13
CA ALA A 12 10.63 1.54 -32.95
C ALA A 12 10.10 2.95 -33.14
N LEU A 13 8.79 3.10 -33.30
CA LEU A 13 8.09 4.38 -33.10
C LEU A 13 8.25 4.75 -31.62
N LEU A 14 9.16 5.65 -31.33
CA LEU A 14 9.24 6.37 -30.05
C LEU A 14 8.05 7.32 -29.98
N ALA A 15 6.94 6.87 -29.40
CA ALA A 15 5.93 7.77 -28.86
C ALA A 15 6.63 8.60 -27.78
N GLY A 16 6.71 9.92 -27.95
CA GLY A 16 7.43 10.83 -27.11
C GLY A 16 6.93 10.78 -25.66
N ALA A 17 7.65 10.08 -24.81
CA ALA A 17 7.50 10.19 -23.37
C ALA A 17 8.02 11.59 -23.00
N SER A 18 7.12 12.51 -22.65
CA SER A 18 7.48 13.77 -22.03
C SER A 18 8.28 13.46 -20.76
N GLY A 19 9.48 14.03 -20.63
CA GLY A 19 10.31 13.87 -19.42
C GLY A 19 9.59 14.36 -18.16
N PRO A 20 10.14 14.07 -16.97
CA PRO A 20 9.50 14.43 -15.70
C PRO A 20 9.14 15.90 -15.65
N GLY A 21 7.93 16.21 -15.22
CA GLY A 21 7.43 17.57 -15.04
C GLY A 21 8.27 18.34 -13.99
N PRO A 22 8.14 19.68 -13.94
CA PRO A 22 8.88 20.50 -12.97
C PRO A 22 8.65 20.05 -11.51
N GLU A 23 7.43 19.68 -11.18
CA GLU A 23 7.04 19.22 -9.83
C GLU A 23 7.70 17.89 -9.46
N GLU A 24 7.75 16.94 -10.38
CA GLU A 24 8.44 15.65 -10.17
C GLU A 24 9.95 15.84 -10.01
N ARG A 25 10.55 16.75 -10.79
CA ARG A 25 11.98 17.10 -10.66
C ARG A 25 12.30 17.69 -9.29
N GLY A 26 11.38 18.48 -8.71
CA GLY A 26 11.51 19.06 -7.38
C GLY A 26 11.38 18.07 -6.22
N LEU A 27 10.74 16.91 -6.43
CA LEU A 27 10.45 15.96 -5.38
C LEU A 27 11.70 15.25 -4.83
N ARG A 28 12.60 14.78 -5.69
CA ARG A 28 13.80 14.05 -5.26
C ARG A 28 14.73 14.91 -4.36
N PRO A 29 15.06 16.18 -4.68
CA PRO A 29 15.79 17.06 -3.78
C PRO A 29 15.06 17.32 -2.45
N LEU A 30 13.73 17.48 -2.47
CA LEU A 30 12.92 17.72 -1.28
C LEU A 30 12.96 16.53 -0.31
N GLU A 31 12.81 15.31 -0.83
CA GLU A 31 12.76 14.09 -0.03
C GLU A 31 14.13 13.55 0.40
N ARG A 32 15.19 13.91 -0.31
CA ARG A 32 16.53 13.37 -0.09
C ARG A 32 17.02 13.43 1.37
N PRO A 33 16.94 14.58 2.10
CA PRO A 33 17.39 14.63 3.48
C PRO A 33 16.65 13.66 4.40
N ARG A 34 15.32 13.62 4.30
CA ARG A 34 14.45 12.74 5.10
C ARG A 34 14.74 11.25 4.83
N VAL A 35 14.78 10.88 3.55
CA VAL A 35 15.05 9.51 3.14
C VAL A 35 16.41 9.03 3.62
N LEU A 36 17.46 9.84 3.46
CA LEU A 36 18.80 9.45 3.88
C LEU A 36 18.95 9.38 5.40
N ALA A 37 18.32 10.27 6.15
CA ALA A 37 18.31 10.21 7.61
C ALA A 37 17.67 8.91 8.11
N ALA A 38 16.47 8.55 7.58
CA ALA A 38 15.79 7.33 7.92
C ALA A 38 16.60 6.08 7.52
N ALA A 39 17.07 6.02 6.27
CA ALA A 39 17.81 4.87 5.77
C ALA A 39 19.13 4.63 6.54
N ASN A 40 19.84 5.67 6.92
CA ASN A 40 21.07 5.55 7.74
C ASN A 40 20.76 4.93 9.12
N ALA A 41 19.66 5.34 9.76
CA ALA A 41 19.22 4.75 11.03
C ALA A 41 18.83 3.27 10.88
N TYR A 42 18.31 2.88 9.70
CA TYR A 42 17.89 1.50 9.45
C TYR A 42 19.04 0.55 9.09
N LEU A 43 20.21 1.05 8.68
CA LEU A 43 21.39 0.20 8.46
C LEU A 43 21.84 -0.57 9.70
N GLU A 44 21.53 -0.06 10.89
CA GLU A 44 21.87 -0.71 12.17
C GLU A 44 20.83 -1.76 12.60
N ARG A 45 19.69 -1.86 11.91
CA ARG A 45 18.60 -2.73 12.31
C ARG A 45 18.69 -4.10 11.65
N GLN A 46 18.60 -5.16 12.45
CA GLN A 46 18.53 -6.52 11.93
C GLN A 46 17.10 -6.88 11.48
N PRO A 47 16.95 -7.77 10.49
CA PRO A 47 15.65 -8.29 10.10
C PRO A 47 14.93 -8.94 11.27
N GLN A 48 13.67 -8.59 11.47
CA GLN A 48 12.77 -9.25 12.41
C GLN A 48 11.51 -9.67 11.65
N THR A 49 11.24 -10.96 11.62
CA THR A 49 10.05 -11.52 10.99
C THR A 49 9.04 -11.97 12.05
N ILE A 50 7.89 -12.45 11.62
CA ILE A 50 6.86 -12.95 12.53
C ILE A 50 7.35 -14.08 13.42
N THR A 51 8.34 -14.88 12.97
CA THR A 51 8.89 -16.01 13.75
C THR A 51 9.62 -15.58 15.03
N ALA A 52 9.97 -14.30 15.15
CA ALA A 52 10.55 -13.73 16.37
C ALA A 52 9.52 -13.47 17.48
N PHE A 53 8.22 -13.57 17.18
CA PHE A 53 7.13 -13.23 18.10
C PHE A 53 6.13 -14.39 18.23
N PRO A 54 6.32 -15.31 19.18
CA PRO A 54 5.41 -16.43 19.38
C PRO A 54 3.98 -15.96 19.69
N ALA A 55 3.01 -16.41 18.90
CA ALA A 55 1.61 -16.06 19.04
C ALA A 55 0.84 -17.19 19.73
N ALA A 56 0.87 -17.24 21.06
CA ALA A 56 0.30 -18.33 21.84
C ALA A 56 -1.22 -18.55 21.63
N ARG A 57 -1.94 -17.52 21.17
CA ARG A 57 -3.39 -17.60 20.88
C ARG A 57 -3.69 -17.96 19.43
N SER A 58 -2.68 -18.09 18.58
CA SER A 58 -2.85 -18.47 17.18
C SER A 58 -3.20 -19.95 17.02
N ALA A 59 -4.11 -20.26 16.11
CA ALA A 59 -4.34 -21.65 15.67
C ALA A 59 -3.34 -22.11 14.60
N GLY A 60 -2.49 -21.21 14.08
CA GLY A 60 -1.45 -21.49 13.09
C GLY A 60 -0.09 -21.82 13.71
N GLY A 61 0.89 -22.11 12.85
CA GLY A 61 2.27 -22.37 13.21
C GLY A 61 3.14 -21.10 13.31
N PRO A 62 4.44 -21.24 13.59
CA PRO A 62 5.36 -20.11 13.81
C PRO A 62 5.60 -19.25 12.56
N HIS A 63 5.33 -19.76 11.38
CA HIS A 63 5.43 -19.06 10.11
C HIS A 63 4.09 -18.47 9.62
N ASP A 64 3.00 -18.70 10.35
CA ASP A 64 1.70 -18.17 9.99
C ASP A 64 1.47 -16.80 10.63
N PHE A 65 1.08 -15.85 9.82
CA PHE A 65 0.73 -14.52 10.32
C PHE A 65 -0.52 -14.62 11.21
N PHE A 66 -0.42 -14.02 12.38
CA PHE A 66 -1.52 -13.90 13.33
C PHE A 66 -1.66 -12.46 13.81
N SER A 67 -2.89 -12.00 13.94
CA SER A 67 -3.26 -10.79 14.67
C SER A 67 -4.63 -10.97 15.29
N GLU A 68 -4.94 -10.17 16.28
CA GLU A 68 -6.30 -10.06 16.81
C GLU A 68 -6.97 -8.79 16.31
N GLY A 69 -8.30 -8.84 16.20
CA GLY A 69 -9.11 -7.74 15.70
C GLY A 69 -9.06 -6.54 16.65
N ASP A 70 -8.60 -5.39 16.18
CA ASP A 70 -8.29 -4.22 17.02
C ASP A 70 -9.44 -3.75 17.89
N TYR A 71 -10.65 -3.72 17.32
CA TYR A 71 -11.85 -3.16 17.96
C TYR A 71 -12.65 -4.19 18.75
N TRP A 72 -12.02 -5.32 19.11
CA TRP A 72 -12.69 -6.39 19.84
C TRP A 72 -12.17 -6.45 21.28
N TRP A 73 -13.09 -6.41 22.23
CA TRP A 73 -12.85 -6.26 23.66
C TRP A 73 -13.47 -7.40 24.44
N PRO A 74 -12.89 -7.77 25.60
CA PRO A 74 -13.56 -8.68 26.54
C PRO A 74 -14.98 -8.18 26.85
N ASN A 75 -15.94 -9.10 26.90
CA ASN A 75 -17.31 -8.78 27.27
C ASN A 75 -17.43 -8.67 28.81
N PRO A 76 -17.72 -7.50 29.36
CA PRO A 76 -17.85 -7.36 30.83
C PRO A 76 -19.00 -8.18 31.44
N ALA A 77 -20.03 -8.49 30.65
CA ALA A 77 -21.17 -9.31 31.10
C ALA A 77 -20.89 -10.82 31.02
N ASP A 78 -19.85 -11.23 30.27
CA ASP A 78 -19.43 -12.63 30.13
C ASP A 78 -17.89 -12.68 29.94
N PRO A 79 -17.12 -12.55 31.04
CA PRO A 79 -15.65 -12.41 30.98
C PRO A 79 -14.89 -13.58 30.33
N GLY A 80 -15.48 -14.78 30.27
CA GLY A 80 -14.92 -15.96 29.60
C GLY A 80 -15.47 -16.19 28.20
N GLY A 81 -16.45 -15.41 27.78
CA GLY A 81 -17.18 -15.58 26.52
C GLY A 81 -16.58 -14.82 25.35
N PRO A 82 -17.32 -14.79 24.23
CA PRO A 82 -16.90 -14.09 23.02
C PRO A 82 -16.69 -12.59 23.26
N TYR A 83 -15.66 -12.02 22.60
CA TYR A 83 -15.39 -10.59 22.62
C TYR A 83 -16.51 -9.80 21.93
N ILE A 84 -16.71 -8.55 22.36
CA ILE A 84 -17.66 -7.58 21.78
C ILE A 84 -16.93 -6.50 20.99
N ARG A 85 -17.60 -5.96 19.97
CA ARG A 85 -17.04 -4.91 19.11
C ARG A 85 -17.27 -3.51 19.70
N ARG A 86 -16.20 -2.69 19.67
CA ARG A 86 -16.24 -1.24 19.90
C ARG A 86 -15.57 -0.55 18.71
N ASP A 87 -16.38 -0.10 17.75
CA ASP A 87 -15.86 0.43 16.50
C ASP A 87 -14.97 1.66 16.72
N GLY A 88 -13.76 1.62 16.15
CA GLY A 88 -12.78 2.70 16.23
C GLY A 88 -11.96 2.74 17.53
N GLU A 89 -12.30 1.95 18.56
CA GLU A 89 -11.56 1.88 19.83
C GLU A 89 -10.62 0.67 19.84
N SER A 90 -9.32 0.94 19.80
CA SER A 90 -8.30 -0.11 19.75
C SER A 90 -8.06 -0.76 21.11
N ASN A 91 -8.15 -2.09 21.18
CA ASN A 91 -7.84 -2.84 22.40
C ASN A 91 -6.33 -3.08 22.53
N PRO A 92 -5.63 -2.46 23.52
CA PRO A 92 -4.19 -2.56 23.67
C PRO A 92 -3.69 -3.95 24.12
N GLN A 93 -4.60 -4.85 24.55
CA GLN A 93 -4.24 -6.21 24.98
C GLN A 93 -4.25 -7.22 23.84
N ASN A 94 -4.70 -6.82 22.67
CA ASN A 94 -4.71 -7.68 21.48
C ASN A 94 -3.30 -7.94 20.99
N PHE A 95 -3.05 -9.17 20.50
CA PHE A 95 -1.77 -9.51 19.88
C PHE A 95 -1.66 -8.83 18.50
N VAL A 96 -0.67 -7.97 18.35
CA VAL A 96 -0.41 -7.20 17.12
C VAL A 96 1.06 -7.23 16.67
N GLU A 97 1.90 -8.07 17.31
CA GLU A 97 3.34 -8.06 17.07
C GLU A 97 3.72 -8.48 15.64
N HIS A 98 3.00 -9.44 15.03
CA HIS A 98 3.24 -9.82 13.64
C HIS A 98 2.93 -8.65 12.68
N ARG A 99 1.85 -7.91 12.93
CA ARG A 99 1.53 -6.70 12.16
C ARG A 99 2.58 -5.60 12.35
N ARG A 100 3.04 -5.38 13.59
CA ARG A 100 4.12 -4.43 13.87
C ARG A 100 5.42 -4.81 13.17
N ALA A 101 5.78 -6.10 13.14
CA ALA A 101 6.94 -6.59 12.41
C ALA A 101 6.83 -6.35 10.90
N LEU A 102 5.63 -6.58 10.32
CA LEU A 102 5.37 -6.34 8.91
C LEU A 102 5.39 -4.85 8.57
N ILE A 103 4.81 -3.99 9.41
CA ILE A 103 4.89 -2.54 9.26
C ILE A 103 6.35 -2.09 9.33
N ARG A 104 7.16 -2.63 10.24
CA ARG A 104 8.61 -2.35 10.31
C ARG A 104 9.30 -2.68 8.98
N LEU A 105 9.07 -3.87 8.41
CA LEU A 105 9.57 -4.23 7.09
C LEU A 105 9.23 -3.16 6.04
N SER A 106 7.98 -2.70 6.05
CA SER A 106 7.46 -1.74 5.08
C SER A 106 7.94 -0.30 5.29
N VAL A 107 8.44 0.02 6.48
CA VAL A 107 9.10 1.29 6.77
C VAL A 107 10.56 1.23 6.35
N GLU A 108 11.25 0.14 6.65
CA GLU A 108 12.70 -0.01 6.45
C GLU A 108 13.06 -0.29 4.98
N VAL A 109 12.47 -1.30 4.36
CA VAL A 109 12.83 -1.71 2.99
C VAL A 109 12.57 -0.63 1.94
N PRO A 110 11.40 0.04 1.90
CA PRO A 110 11.19 1.13 0.96
C PRO A 110 12.11 2.34 1.19
N ALA A 111 12.41 2.70 2.45
CA ALA A 111 13.34 3.79 2.73
C ALA A 111 14.77 3.48 2.26
N LEU A 112 15.24 2.24 2.48
CA LEU A 112 16.53 1.76 1.97
C LEU A 112 16.57 1.75 0.44
N ALA A 113 15.51 1.27 -0.21
CA ALA A 113 15.40 1.28 -1.67
C ALA A 113 15.37 2.71 -2.24
N ALA A 114 14.66 3.63 -1.60
CA ALA A 114 14.64 5.04 -1.98
C ALA A 114 16.03 5.70 -1.80
N ALA A 115 16.72 5.43 -0.69
CA ALA A 115 18.07 5.91 -0.46
C ALA A 115 19.07 5.38 -1.50
N TRP A 116 18.97 4.09 -1.85
CA TRP A 116 19.74 3.51 -2.94
C TRP A 116 19.43 4.20 -4.28
N SER A 117 18.16 4.37 -4.63
CA SER A 117 17.74 5.08 -5.85
C SER A 117 18.24 6.53 -5.94
N LEU A 118 18.38 7.20 -4.79
CA LEU A 118 18.88 8.58 -4.71
C LEU A 118 20.40 8.70 -4.77
N THR A 119 21.15 7.65 -4.38
CA THR A 119 22.59 7.75 -4.15
C THR A 119 23.44 6.75 -4.91
N GLY A 120 22.88 5.62 -5.35
CA GLY A 120 23.61 4.48 -5.93
C GLY A 120 24.45 3.70 -4.90
N ARG A 121 24.40 4.03 -3.59
CA ARG A 121 25.24 3.38 -2.58
C ARG A 121 24.76 1.97 -2.30
N ALA A 122 25.60 0.97 -2.59
CA ALA A 122 25.29 -0.47 -2.49
C ALA A 122 24.79 -0.90 -1.11
N GLN A 123 25.34 -0.31 -0.03
CA GLN A 123 24.98 -0.65 1.35
C GLN A 123 23.47 -0.62 1.62
N TYR A 124 22.74 0.33 1.05
CA TYR A 124 21.29 0.42 1.24
C TYR A 124 20.56 -0.74 0.57
N ALA A 125 20.93 -1.05 -0.68
CA ALA A 125 20.34 -2.17 -1.40
C ALA A 125 20.66 -3.53 -0.75
N GLU A 126 21.90 -3.73 -0.32
CA GLU A 126 22.34 -4.94 0.38
C GLU A 126 21.57 -5.14 1.69
N HIS A 127 21.37 -4.05 2.45
CA HIS A 127 20.61 -4.13 3.69
C HIS A 127 19.11 -4.40 3.44
N ALA A 128 18.49 -3.74 2.45
CA ALA A 128 17.12 -4.05 2.03
C ALA A 128 16.97 -5.53 1.64
N ARG A 129 17.94 -6.09 0.91
CA ARG A 129 17.94 -7.51 0.52
C ARG A 129 18.01 -8.46 1.72
N ARG A 130 18.74 -8.11 2.81
CA ARG A 130 18.75 -8.93 4.04
C ARG A 130 17.34 -9.07 4.61
N HIS A 131 16.59 -7.98 4.70
CA HIS A 131 15.21 -7.99 5.14
C HIS A 131 14.30 -8.82 4.21
N LEU A 132 14.40 -8.60 2.89
CA LEU A 132 13.61 -9.33 1.90
C LEU A 132 13.89 -10.83 1.93
N ARG A 133 15.16 -11.24 2.11
CA ARG A 133 15.52 -12.67 2.25
C ARG A 133 14.90 -13.28 3.49
N ALA A 134 14.98 -12.60 4.63
CA ALA A 134 14.43 -13.09 5.90
C ALA A 134 12.90 -13.29 5.81
N TRP A 135 12.20 -12.37 5.16
CA TRP A 135 10.73 -12.40 5.10
C TRP A 135 10.14 -13.33 4.04
N PHE A 136 10.83 -13.52 2.90
CA PHE A 136 10.24 -14.17 1.73
C PHE A 136 11.00 -15.42 1.25
N ILE A 137 12.28 -15.61 1.66
CA ILE A 137 13.13 -16.65 1.09
C ILE A 137 13.60 -17.64 2.17
N ALA A 138 14.21 -17.16 3.24
CA ALA A 138 14.90 -17.98 4.24
C ALA A 138 13.94 -18.94 4.96
N PRO A 139 14.12 -20.28 4.87
CA PRO A 139 13.15 -21.23 5.40
C PRO A 139 12.92 -21.11 6.91
N GLU A 140 13.92 -20.66 7.65
CA GLU A 140 13.89 -20.52 9.11
C GLU A 140 13.07 -19.32 9.60
N SER A 141 12.81 -18.33 8.72
CA SER A 141 12.20 -17.05 9.15
C SER A 141 11.13 -16.50 8.22
N ARG A 142 11.00 -17.04 7.00
CA ARG A 142 10.02 -16.53 6.05
C ARG A 142 8.59 -16.71 6.55
N MET A 143 7.76 -15.73 6.27
CA MET A 143 6.32 -15.80 6.50
C MET A 143 5.65 -16.72 5.46
N ASN A 144 4.67 -17.53 5.85
CA ASN A 144 3.80 -18.23 4.92
C ASN A 144 2.95 -17.23 4.12
N PRO A 145 2.73 -17.44 2.81
CA PRO A 145 1.99 -16.51 1.95
C PRO A 145 0.47 -16.65 2.15
N SER A 146 0.01 -16.43 3.37
CA SER A 146 -1.42 -16.45 3.72
C SER A 146 -1.71 -15.61 4.96
N LEU A 147 -2.96 -15.15 5.10
CA LEU A 147 -3.48 -14.47 6.29
C LEU A 147 -4.64 -15.24 6.92
N GLN A 148 -4.52 -16.57 6.96
CA GLN A 148 -5.60 -17.42 7.46
C GLN A 148 -5.99 -17.10 8.90
N TYR A 149 -5.03 -16.64 9.72
CA TYR A 149 -5.24 -16.37 11.15
C TYR A 149 -5.17 -14.88 11.50
N ALA A 150 -5.32 -13.98 10.51
CA ALA A 150 -5.31 -12.55 10.75
C ALA A 150 -6.65 -12.06 11.30
N GLN A 151 -6.57 -11.09 12.22
CA GLN A 151 -7.68 -10.49 12.93
C GLN A 151 -8.65 -11.51 13.55
N ALA A 152 -8.10 -12.50 14.21
CA ALA A 152 -8.87 -13.45 15.03
C ALA A 152 -9.68 -12.70 16.11
N ILE A 153 -10.80 -13.31 16.53
CA ILE A 153 -11.66 -12.76 17.57
C ILE A 153 -11.92 -13.87 18.58
N HIS A 154 -11.54 -13.62 19.83
CA HIS A 154 -11.73 -14.57 20.90
C HIS A 154 -13.19 -15.06 20.98
N GLY A 155 -13.37 -16.39 20.99
CA GLY A 155 -14.70 -17.02 21.07
C GLY A 155 -15.54 -16.95 19.79
N ILE A 156 -15.03 -16.32 18.69
CA ILE A 156 -15.80 -16.14 17.44
C ILE A 156 -15.11 -16.78 16.24
N THR A 157 -13.84 -16.42 15.98
CA THR A 157 -13.11 -16.92 14.80
C THR A 157 -11.61 -16.91 15.01
N THR A 158 -10.92 -17.88 14.39
CA THR A 158 -9.45 -17.97 14.40
C THR A 158 -8.76 -17.06 13.37
N GLY A 159 -9.53 -16.40 12.51
CA GLY A 159 -9.12 -15.47 11.47
C GLY A 159 -10.29 -15.15 10.54
N ARG A 160 -10.23 -14.04 9.79
CA ARG A 160 -11.34 -13.55 8.95
C ARG A 160 -10.84 -12.72 7.77
N GLY A 161 -11.70 -12.49 6.79
CA GLY A 161 -11.39 -11.71 5.58
C GLY A 161 -10.88 -10.31 5.89
N THR A 162 -11.51 -9.60 6.82
CA THR A 162 -11.07 -8.28 7.31
C THR A 162 -9.58 -8.22 7.69
N GLY A 163 -8.98 -9.36 8.07
CA GLY A 163 -7.56 -9.44 8.41
C GLY A 163 -6.61 -9.23 7.23
N VAL A 164 -7.08 -9.34 6.00
CA VAL A 164 -6.28 -9.10 4.79
C VAL A 164 -5.72 -7.67 4.74
N ILE A 165 -6.39 -6.71 5.38
CA ILE A 165 -5.93 -5.32 5.48
C ILE A 165 -4.59 -5.18 6.22
N ASP A 166 -4.21 -6.12 7.07
CA ASP A 166 -2.96 -6.05 7.84
C ASP A 166 -1.70 -6.09 6.96
N THR A 167 -1.82 -6.53 5.69
CA THR A 167 -0.70 -6.58 4.72
C THR A 167 -0.70 -5.51 3.64
N ILE A 168 -1.53 -4.48 3.73
CA ILE A 168 -1.54 -3.36 2.77
C ILE A 168 -0.15 -2.72 2.59
N HIS A 169 0.66 -2.78 3.62
CA HIS A 169 2.03 -2.25 3.65
C HIS A 169 2.98 -2.99 2.69
N LEU A 170 2.69 -4.23 2.31
CA LEU A 170 3.46 -4.96 1.31
C LEU A 170 3.37 -4.33 -0.10
N VAL A 171 2.41 -3.44 -0.33
CA VAL A 171 2.28 -2.69 -1.59
C VAL A 171 3.54 -1.85 -1.85
N GLU A 172 4.02 -1.11 -0.85
CA GLU A 172 5.24 -0.30 -1.01
C GLU A 172 6.52 -1.16 -0.97
N VAL A 173 6.50 -2.29 -0.25
CA VAL A 173 7.59 -3.29 -0.31
C VAL A 173 7.71 -3.89 -1.72
N ALA A 174 6.59 -4.27 -2.35
CA ALA A 174 6.58 -4.75 -3.73
C ALA A 174 7.17 -3.71 -4.70
N ARG A 175 6.80 -2.43 -4.54
CA ARG A 175 7.36 -1.33 -5.32
C ARG A 175 8.87 -1.16 -5.10
N ALA A 176 9.33 -1.26 -3.86
CA ALA A 176 10.77 -1.22 -3.53
C ALA A 176 11.55 -2.36 -4.22
N VAL A 177 10.99 -3.58 -4.23
CA VAL A 177 11.59 -4.74 -4.93
C VAL A 177 11.70 -4.47 -6.43
N GLU A 178 10.66 -3.93 -7.07
CA GLU A 178 10.71 -3.54 -8.50
C GLU A 178 11.84 -2.55 -8.77
N VAL A 179 11.93 -1.47 -7.98
CA VAL A 179 12.96 -0.44 -8.15
C VAL A 179 14.36 -1.03 -8.00
N LEU A 180 14.61 -1.80 -6.95
CA LEU A 180 15.90 -2.46 -6.71
C LEU A 180 16.25 -3.45 -7.84
N ARG A 181 15.27 -4.19 -8.35
CA ARG A 181 15.48 -5.16 -9.43
C ARG A 181 15.82 -4.48 -10.76
N LEU A 182 15.04 -3.47 -11.13
CA LEU A 182 15.26 -2.73 -12.39
C LEU A 182 16.62 -2.04 -12.41
N GLY A 183 17.10 -1.55 -11.27
CA GLY A 183 18.43 -0.99 -11.15
C GLY A 183 19.56 -2.01 -10.93
N GLY A 184 19.28 -3.31 -11.03
CA GLY A 184 20.29 -4.38 -10.94
C GLY A 184 20.76 -4.70 -9.52
N ALA A 185 20.11 -4.16 -8.50
CA ALA A 185 20.53 -4.34 -7.10
C ALA A 185 20.02 -5.64 -6.46
N VAL A 186 19.00 -6.30 -7.03
CA VAL A 186 18.52 -7.64 -6.61
C VAL A 186 18.95 -8.69 -7.64
N PRO A 187 19.73 -9.71 -7.25
CA PRO A 187 20.08 -10.81 -8.14
C PRO A 187 18.87 -11.54 -8.70
N ALA A 188 18.95 -12.04 -9.93
CA ALA A 188 17.83 -12.69 -10.61
C ALA A 188 17.25 -13.87 -9.80
N ALA A 189 18.10 -14.69 -9.19
CA ALA A 189 17.66 -15.84 -8.39
C ALA A 189 16.84 -15.39 -7.16
N GLU A 190 17.29 -14.38 -6.42
CA GLU A 190 16.54 -13.85 -5.27
C GLU A 190 15.21 -13.23 -5.72
N PHE A 191 15.21 -12.52 -6.84
CA PHE A 191 13.99 -11.91 -7.39
C PHE A 191 12.94 -12.97 -7.74
N VAL A 192 13.35 -14.10 -8.35
CA VAL A 192 12.44 -15.21 -8.66
C VAL A 192 11.79 -15.79 -7.41
N GLU A 193 12.56 -15.97 -6.32
CA GLU A 193 12.04 -16.47 -5.04
C GLU A 193 11.05 -15.47 -4.41
N ILE A 194 11.37 -14.18 -4.40
CA ILE A 194 10.46 -13.14 -3.92
C ILE A 194 9.17 -13.13 -4.77
N GLN A 195 9.29 -13.17 -6.11
CA GLN A 195 8.11 -13.26 -6.98
C GLN A 195 7.28 -14.51 -6.72
N ARG A 196 7.91 -15.66 -6.41
CA ARG A 196 7.21 -16.91 -6.08
C ARG A 196 6.32 -16.68 -4.85
N TRP A 197 6.88 -16.12 -3.78
CA TRP A 197 6.11 -15.80 -2.57
C TRP A 197 4.91 -14.88 -2.87
N PHE A 198 5.12 -13.80 -3.61
CA PHE A 198 4.03 -12.89 -3.97
C PHE A 198 2.99 -13.52 -4.90
N ARG A 199 3.37 -14.44 -5.82
CA ARG A 199 2.41 -15.21 -6.62
C ARG A 199 1.55 -16.14 -5.76
N GLU A 200 2.15 -16.83 -4.81
CA GLU A 200 1.44 -17.71 -3.88
C GLU A 200 0.50 -16.90 -3.00
N TYR A 201 0.93 -15.76 -2.50
CA TYR A 201 0.08 -14.86 -1.71
C TYR A 201 -1.07 -14.28 -2.55
N THR A 202 -0.80 -13.82 -3.75
CA THR A 202 -1.88 -13.36 -4.67
C THR A 202 -2.88 -14.46 -4.95
N ARG A 203 -2.41 -15.70 -5.20
CA ARG A 203 -3.30 -16.85 -5.37
C ARG A 203 -4.18 -17.04 -4.14
N TRP A 204 -3.61 -16.99 -2.95
CA TRP A 204 -4.37 -17.09 -1.71
C TRP A 204 -5.42 -15.97 -1.60
N LEU A 205 -5.05 -14.72 -1.88
CA LEU A 205 -5.97 -13.57 -1.87
C LEU A 205 -7.16 -13.75 -2.81
N VAL A 206 -6.97 -14.34 -3.98
CA VAL A 206 -8.05 -14.48 -4.98
C VAL A 206 -8.87 -15.76 -4.81
N THR A 207 -8.34 -16.79 -4.13
CA THR A 207 -8.99 -18.10 -4.08
C THR A 207 -9.48 -18.50 -2.69
N SER A 208 -8.91 -18.00 -1.59
CA SER A 208 -9.31 -18.36 -0.24
C SER A 208 -10.68 -17.76 0.12
N PRO A 209 -11.41 -18.35 1.09
CA PRO A 209 -12.63 -17.75 1.63
C PRO A 209 -12.39 -16.34 2.18
N ASN A 210 -11.35 -16.16 3.01
CA ASN A 210 -10.99 -14.87 3.62
C ASN A 210 -10.62 -13.82 2.55
N GLY A 211 -9.84 -14.22 1.52
CA GLY A 211 -9.48 -13.31 0.43
C GLY A 211 -10.70 -12.87 -0.38
N ARG A 212 -11.68 -13.76 -0.62
CA ARG A 212 -12.93 -13.42 -1.30
C ARG A 212 -13.86 -12.56 -0.44
N GLU A 213 -13.92 -12.81 0.86
CA GLU A 213 -14.67 -11.99 1.81
C GLU A 213 -14.16 -10.53 1.78
N GLU A 214 -12.86 -10.31 1.86
CA GLU A 214 -12.26 -8.98 1.78
C GLU A 214 -12.47 -8.32 0.42
N ARG A 215 -12.33 -9.09 -0.67
CA ARG A 215 -12.60 -8.62 -2.03
C ARG A 215 -14.00 -8.04 -2.18
N ASP A 216 -14.99 -8.68 -1.57
CA ASP A 216 -16.41 -8.36 -1.76
C ASP A 216 -16.94 -7.36 -0.72
N ALA A 217 -16.08 -6.88 0.18
CA ALA A 217 -16.36 -5.75 1.05
C ALA A 217 -16.64 -4.49 0.22
N LYS A 218 -17.60 -3.67 0.67
CA LYS A 218 -18.12 -2.52 -0.09
C LYS A 218 -17.50 -1.18 0.30
N ASN A 219 -16.53 -1.22 1.19
CA ASN A 219 -15.83 -0.06 1.75
C ASN A 219 -14.31 -0.17 1.50
N ASN A 220 -13.50 0.62 2.21
CA ASN A 220 -12.03 0.62 2.09
C ASN A 220 -11.38 -0.77 2.10
N HIS A 221 -11.99 -1.78 2.70
CA HIS A 221 -11.50 -3.16 2.68
C HIS A 221 -11.44 -3.73 1.26
N GLY A 222 -12.53 -3.59 0.48
CA GLY A 222 -12.54 -4.00 -0.93
C GLY A 222 -11.53 -3.23 -1.77
N THR A 223 -11.37 -1.92 -1.51
CA THR A 223 -10.33 -1.09 -2.14
C THR A 223 -8.93 -1.60 -1.80
N CYS A 224 -8.64 -1.88 -0.53
CA CYS A 224 -7.36 -2.40 -0.07
C CYS A 224 -7.02 -3.77 -0.68
N TRP A 225 -8.02 -4.63 -0.87
CA TRP A 225 -7.82 -5.89 -1.58
C TRP A 225 -7.38 -5.67 -3.04
N VAL A 226 -8.09 -4.79 -3.77
CA VAL A 226 -7.73 -4.47 -5.17
C VAL A 226 -6.34 -3.85 -5.26
N MET A 227 -6.00 -2.93 -4.35
CA MET A 227 -4.68 -2.29 -4.28
C MET A 227 -3.56 -3.32 -4.10
N GLN A 228 -3.72 -4.25 -3.18
CA GLN A 228 -2.73 -5.30 -2.90
C GLN A 228 -2.56 -6.23 -4.10
N VAL A 229 -3.66 -6.77 -4.63
CA VAL A 229 -3.61 -7.67 -5.80
C VAL A 229 -2.99 -6.97 -7.01
N ALA A 230 -3.32 -5.70 -7.25
CA ALA A 230 -2.73 -4.91 -8.34
C ALA A 230 -1.21 -4.76 -8.20
N ALA A 231 -0.73 -4.40 -6.99
CA ALA A 231 0.70 -4.24 -6.73
C ALA A 231 1.47 -5.55 -6.89
N PHE A 232 0.92 -6.64 -6.38
CA PHE A 232 1.57 -7.96 -6.44
C PHE A 232 1.51 -8.56 -7.85
N ALA A 233 0.41 -8.35 -8.60
CA ALA A 233 0.28 -8.73 -9.99
C ALA A 233 1.32 -8.01 -10.86
N ARG A 234 1.52 -6.71 -10.65
CA ARG A 234 2.55 -5.92 -11.35
C ARG A 234 3.95 -6.47 -11.05
N LEU A 235 4.31 -6.68 -9.78
CA LEU A 235 5.61 -7.24 -9.38
C LEU A 235 5.86 -8.62 -10.03
N THR A 236 4.82 -9.45 -10.14
CA THR A 236 4.93 -10.81 -10.67
C THR A 236 4.70 -10.94 -12.17
N GLY A 237 4.27 -9.86 -12.83
CA GLY A 237 3.95 -9.82 -14.25
C GLY A 237 2.62 -10.52 -14.62
N ASP A 238 1.70 -10.65 -13.66
CA ASP A 238 0.39 -11.28 -13.88
C ASP A 238 -0.61 -10.28 -14.50
N ARG A 239 -0.58 -10.20 -15.82
CA ARG A 239 -1.44 -9.29 -16.60
C ARG A 239 -2.94 -9.58 -16.43
N ALA A 240 -3.31 -10.82 -16.17
CA ALA A 240 -4.72 -11.18 -15.97
C ALA A 240 -5.26 -10.56 -14.68
N GLN A 241 -4.49 -10.62 -13.58
CA GLN A 241 -4.87 -10.00 -12.33
C GLN A 241 -4.84 -8.45 -12.41
N GLU A 242 -3.85 -7.86 -13.10
CA GLU A 242 -3.85 -6.42 -13.35
C GLU A 242 -5.13 -5.99 -14.09
N GLN A 243 -5.53 -6.70 -15.13
CA GLN A 243 -6.74 -6.39 -15.90
C GLN A 243 -8.02 -6.59 -15.06
N MET A 244 -8.10 -7.64 -14.26
CA MET A 244 -9.20 -7.85 -13.32
C MET A 244 -9.31 -6.69 -12.32
N CYS A 245 -8.19 -6.22 -11.75
CA CYS A 245 -8.17 -5.07 -10.86
C CYS A 245 -8.63 -3.77 -11.55
N ARG A 246 -8.22 -3.51 -12.80
CA ARG A 246 -8.70 -2.37 -13.60
C ARG A 246 -10.20 -2.40 -13.80
N THR A 247 -10.70 -3.57 -14.19
CA THR A 247 -12.14 -3.78 -14.39
C THR A 247 -12.89 -3.53 -13.08
N ARG A 248 -12.42 -4.13 -11.98
CA ARG A 248 -13.07 -3.99 -10.68
C ARG A 248 -13.05 -2.55 -10.16
N PHE A 249 -11.97 -1.81 -10.36
CA PHE A 249 -11.90 -0.38 -10.04
C PHE A 249 -13.02 0.39 -10.73
N LYS A 250 -13.22 0.18 -12.04
CA LYS A 250 -14.21 0.91 -12.86
C LYS A 250 -15.65 0.48 -12.61
N THR A 251 -15.87 -0.84 -12.40
CA THR A 251 -17.21 -1.42 -12.38
C THR A 251 -17.73 -1.72 -10.98
N VAL A 252 -16.87 -1.70 -9.97
CA VAL A 252 -17.24 -1.95 -8.58
C VAL A 252 -16.85 -0.77 -7.70
N LEU A 253 -15.54 -0.46 -7.53
CA LEU A 253 -15.11 0.51 -6.52
C LEU A 253 -15.70 1.90 -6.77
N VAL A 254 -15.46 2.48 -7.95
CA VAL A 254 -15.99 3.82 -8.26
C VAL A 254 -17.51 3.89 -8.16
N PRO A 255 -18.30 2.94 -8.72
CA PRO A 255 -19.76 3.00 -8.62
C PRO A 255 -20.32 2.82 -7.21
N THR A 256 -19.66 2.00 -6.35
CA THR A 256 -20.24 1.63 -5.05
C THR A 256 -19.72 2.44 -3.88
N GLU A 257 -18.50 2.98 -3.99
CA GLU A 257 -17.84 3.66 -2.87
C GLU A 257 -17.92 5.18 -2.94
N LEU A 258 -18.09 5.76 -4.15
CA LEU A 258 -18.21 7.20 -4.33
C LEU A 258 -19.66 7.65 -4.44
N ALA A 259 -20.02 8.68 -3.68
CA ALA A 259 -21.25 9.45 -3.89
C ALA A 259 -21.08 10.48 -5.02
N ALA A 260 -22.18 11.10 -5.44
CA ALA A 260 -22.20 12.06 -6.53
C ALA A 260 -21.33 13.31 -6.26
N ASP A 261 -21.13 13.69 -5.00
CA ASP A 261 -20.25 14.78 -4.58
C ASP A 261 -18.78 14.40 -4.48
N GLY A 262 -18.44 13.09 -4.57
CA GLY A 262 -17.10 12.54 -4.43
C GLY A 262 -16.76 12.05 -3.01
N SER A 263 -17.69 12.12 -2.07
CA SER A 263 -17.53 11.58 -0.73
C SER A 263 -17.59 10.05 -0.72
N PHE A 264 -17.20 9.45 0.42
CA PHE A 264 -17.25 8.01 0.67
C PHE A 264 -18.31 7.70 1.74
N PRO A 265 -19.59 7.46 1.39
CA PRO A 265 -20.68 7.35 2.36
C PRO A 265 -20.47 6.28 3.44
N LEU A 266 -19.87 5.14 3.08
CA LEU A 266 -19.61 4.05 4.03
C LEU A 266 -18.47 4.37 5.00
N GLU A 267 -17.53 5.23 4.62
CA GLU A 267 -16.48 5.71 5.51
C GLU A 267 -17.00 6.85 6.39
N LEU A 268 -17.82 7.74 5.85
CA LEU A 268 -18.47 8.82 6.59
C LEU A 268 -19.42 8.30 7.69
N ALA A 269 -20.00 7.11 7.51
CA ALA A 269 -20.86 6.46 8.49
C ALA A 269 -20.10 5.79 9.65
N ARG A 270 -18.75 5.75 9.59
CA ARG A 270 -17.91 5.15 10.63
C ARG A 270 -17.59 6.14 11.75
N THR A 271 -16.98 5.63 12.82
CA THR A 271 -16.56 6.41 13.99
C THR A 271 -15.32 7.27 13.76
N LYS A 272 -14.60 7.06 12.67
CA LYS A 272 -13.43 7.87 12.23
C LYS A 272 -13.66 8.37 10.79
N PRO A 273 -14.70 9.20 10.54
CA PRO A 273 -15.11 9.54 9.17
C PRO A 273 -14.05 10.29 8.37
N TYR A 274 -13.23 11.13 9.02
CA TYR A 274 -12.15 11.86 8.36
C TYR A 274 -10.98 10.93 7.99
N GLY A 275 -10.46 10.20 8.96
CA GLY A 275 -9.33 9.29 8.75
C GLY A 275 -9.64 8.18 7.75
N TYR A 276 -10.84 7.55 7.84
CA TYR A 276 -11.23 6.52 6.88
C TYR A 276 -11.46 7.06 5.47
N SER A 277 -11.97 8.30 5.32
CA SER A 277 -12.10 8.93 3.99
C SER A 277 -10.74 9.21 3.36
N LEU A 278 -9.76 9.71 4.14
CA LEU A 278 -8.37 9.88 3.68
C LEU A 278 -7.75 8.54 3.29
N PHE A 279 -7.90 7.53 4.14
CA PHE A 279 -7.36 6.20 3.93
C PHE A 279 -7.88 5.54 2.64
N ASN A 280 -9.20 5.58 2.42
CA ASN A 280 -9.79 5.02 1.22
C ASN A 280 -9.39 5.79 -0.05
N LEU A 281 -9.32 7.13 0.03
CA LEU A 281 -8.84 7.96 -1.08
C LEU A 281 -7.39 7.62 -1.46
N ASP A 282 -6.50 7.43 -0.47
CA ASP A 282 -5.12 7.04 -0.72
C ASP A 282 -5.01 5.64 -1.34
N ALA A 283 -5.85 4.70 -0.91
CA ALA A 283 -5.89 3.36 -1.49
C ALA A 283 -6.35 3.39 -2.97
N MET A 284 -7.43 4.12 -3.28
CA MET A 284 -7.90 4.31 -4.66
C MET A 284 -6.86 5.02 -5.54
N ALA A 285 -6.21 6.06 -5.01
CA ALA A 285 -5.13 6.78 -5.69
C ALA A 285 -3.93 5.86 -5.97
N THR A 286 -3.59 4.99 -5.04
CA THR A 286 -2.51 4.01 -5.21
C THR A 286 -2.85 2.98 -6.28
N ILE A 287 -4.11 2.51 -6.37
CA ILE A 287 -4.56 1.66 -7.49
C ILE A 287 -4.35 2.37 -8.82
N CYS A 288 -4.75 3.63 -8.93
CA CYS A 288 -4.54 4.41 -10.15
C CYS A 288 -3.06 4.56 -10.48
N GLN A 289 -2.20 4.81 -9.49
CA GLN A 289 -0.74 4.93 -9.68
C GLN A 289 -0.09 3.61 -10.14
N ILE A 290 -0.62 2.48 -9.70
CA ILE A 290 -0.13 1.15 -10.12
C ILE A 290 -0.61 0.82 -11.53
N LEU A 291 -1.89 1.05 -11.83
CA LEU A 291 -2.55 0.46 -13.00
C LEU A 291 -2.77 1.42 -14.17
N ALA A 292 -2.73 2.75 -13.99
CA ALA A 292 -2.96 3.68 -15.10
C ALA A 292 -1.94 3.48 -16.23
N THR A 293 -2.43 3.49 -17.47
CA THR A 293 -1.62 3.45 -18.69
C THR A 293 -2.08 4.55 -19.64
N ALA A 294 -1.30 4.81 -20.70
CA ALA A 294 -1.67 5.81 -21.70
C ALA A 294 -2.98 5.47 -22.43
N SER A 295 -3.27 4.17 -22.62
CA SER A 295 -4.49 3.71 -23.30
C SER A 295 -5.66 3.44 -22.34
N ASP A 296 -5.40 3.29 -21.05
CA ASP A 296 -6.41 3.03 -20.01
C ASP A 296 -6.02 3.78 -18.73
N ASN A 297 -6.34 5.07 -18.69
CA ASN A 297 -5.96 5.96 -17.59
C ASN A 297 -7.05 6.00 -16.51
N LEU A 298 -6.81 5.30 -15.39
CA LEU A 298 -7.75 5.26 -14.26
C LEU A 298 -7.90 6.62 -13.57
N TRP A 299 -6.94 7.54 -13.69
CA TRP A 299 -7.04 8.89 -13.12
C TRP A 299 -8.10 9.73 -13.79
N THR A 300 -8.27 9.56 -15.11
CA THR A 300 -9.26 10.30 -15.90
C THR A 300 -10.56 9.53 -16.11
N PHE A 301 -10.62 8.28 -15.66
CA PHE A 301 -11.86 7.50 -15.71
C PHE A 301 -12.94 8.16 -14.85
N SER A 302 -14.14 8.29 -15.41
CA SER A 302 -15.32 8.74 -14.69
C SER A 302 -16.58 8.02 -15.18
N LEU A 303 -17.54 7.87 -14.30
CA LEU A 303 -18.89 7.44 -14.64
C LEU A 303 -19.64 8.56 -15.39
N PRO A 304 -20.78 8.27 -16.05
CA PRO A 304 -21.57 9.29 -16.74
C PRO A 304 -22.03 10.45 -15.84
N ASP A 305 -22.18 10.21 -14.53
CA ASP A 305 -22.52 11.24 -13.53
C ASP A 305 -21.30 12.01 -13.00
N GLY A 306 -20.11 11.72 -13.51
CA GLY A 306 -18.86 12.39 -13.17
C GLY A 306 -18.14 11.84 -11.94
N ARG A 307 -18.62 10.76 -11.30
CA ARG A 307 -17.88 10.09 -10.21
C ARG A 307 -16.58 9.48 -10.74
N GLY A 308 -15.49 9.72 -10.03
CA GLY A 308 -14.13 9.27 -10.34
C GLY A 308 -13.11 9.97 -9.45
N MET A 309 -11.82 9.67 -9.67
CA MET A 309 -10.76 10.18 -8.80
C MET A 309 -10.69 11.71 -8.72
N GLY A 310 -10.91 12.40 -9.83
CA GLY A 310 -10.90 13.87 -9.84
C GLY A 310 -11.95 14.47 -8.91
N ARG A 311 -13.13 13.86 -8.82
CA ARG A 311 -14.21 14.31 -7.93
C ARG A 311 -13.93 13.96 -6.48
N ALA A 312 -13.39 12.77 -6.19
CA ALA A 312 -13.00 12.37 -4.83
C ALA A 312 -11.90 13.28 -4.25
N LEU A 313 -10.90 13.62 -5.06
CA LEU A 313 -9.88 14.60 -4.68
C LEU A 313 -10.46 16.00 -4.46
N ALA A 314 -11.36 16.44 -5.33
CA ALA A 314 -12.01 17.75 -5.20
C ALA A 314 -12.88 17.85 -3.93
N PHE A 315 -13.47 16.73 -3.49
CA PHE A 315 -14.21 16.66 -2.22
C PHE A 315 -13.26 16.79 -1.02
N MET A 316 -12.18 16.01 -0.96
CA MET A 316 -11.32 15.95 0.23
C MET A 316 -10.30 17.08 0.33
N ALA A 317 -9.75 17.60 -0.77
CA ALA A 317 -8.66 18.58 -0.76
C ALA A 317 -8.96 19.86 0.07
N PRO A 318 -10.18 20.46 0.04
CA PRO A 318 -10.51 21.60 0.89
C PRO A 318 -10.40 21.30 2.39
N TYR A 319 -10.78 20.09 2.83
CA TYR A 319 -10.74 19.68 4.22
C TYR A 319 -9.34 19.22 4.66
N ILE A 320 -8.50 18.77 3.74
CA ILE A 320 -7.07 18.53 4.00
C ILE A 320 -6.34 19.87 4.17
N ARG A 321 -6.72 20.89 3.39
CA ARG A 321 -6.15 22.24 3.48
C ARG A 321 -6.54 22.94 4.78
N ASP A 322 -7.80 22.80 5.16
CA ASP A 322 -8.37 23.41 6.36
C ASP A 322 -9.39 22.45 6.99
N LYS A 323 -8.89 21.66 7.95
CA LYS A 323 -9.70 20.66 8.66
C LYS A 323 -10.84 21.27 9.47
N SER A 324 -10.75 22.54 9.89
CA SER A 324 -11.82 23.19 10.65
C SER A 324 -13.13 23.30 9.86
N ARG A 325 -13.05 23.15 8.52
CA ARG A 325 -14.22 23.13 7.63
C ARG A 325 -14.87 21.76 7.47
N TRP A 326 -14.33 20.71 8.14
CA TRP A 326 -14.89 19.36 8.05
C TRP A 326 -16.32 19.32 8.61
N PRO A 327 -17.35 18.97 7.80
CA PRO A 327 -18.74 19.11 8.21
C PRO A 327 -19.31 17.90 8.96
N TYR A 328 -18.51 16.84 9.10
CA TYR A 328 -18.93 15.59 9.75
C TYR A 328 -18.36 15.49 11.17
N ALA A 329 -18.67 14.39 11.86
CA ALA A 329 -18.14 14.14 13.19
C ALA A 329 -16.59 14.09 13.21
N ARG A 330 -16.00 14.42 14.34
CA ARG A 330 -14.59 14.18 14.59
C ARG A 330 -14.34 12.67 14.74
N ASP A 331 -13.14 12.24 14.36
CA ASP A 331 -12.70 10.87 14.62
C ASP A 331 -12.61 10.61 16.13
N VAL A 332 -13.10 9.46 16.61
CA VAL A 332 -13.12 9.12 18.04
C VAL A 332 -11.74 8.99 18.66
N GLU A 333 -10.72 8.65 17.84
CA GLU A 333 -9.31 8.58 18.23
C GLU A 333 -8.44 9.17 17.11
N TYR A 334 -7.31 9.75 17.47
CA TYR A 334 -6.25 10.24 16.57
C TYR A 334 -6.70 11.35 15.60
N ASP A 335 -7.81 12.03 15.87
CA ASP A 335 -8.32 13.10 14.99
C ASP A 335 -7.27 14.18 14.71
N ASP A 336 -6.54 14.61 15.75
CA ASP A 336 -5.56 15.69 15.66
C ASP A 336 -4.24 15.28 14.97
N GLU A 337 -4.06 13.98 14.68
CA GLU A 337 -2.89 13.46 13.96
C GLU A 337 -3.03 13.59 12.43
N TRP A 338 -4.23 13.83 11.94
CA TRP A 338 -4.52 13.98 10.50
C TRP A 338 -4.80 15.43 10.12
N PRO A 339 -4.46 15.84 8.89
CA PRO A 339 -3.90 15.05 7.79
C PRO A 339 -2.37 14.92 7.84
N MET A 340 -1.85 13.89 7.18
CA MET A 340 -0.44 13.68 6.85
C MET A 340 -0.18 13.96 5.35
N ARG A 341 1.02 13.69 4.84
CA ARG A 341 1.32 13.68 3.40
C ARG A 341 0.58 12.54 2.71
N GLN A 342 -0.69 12.78 2.39
CA GLN A 342 -1.56 11.82 1.72
C GLN A 342 -1.05 11.49 0.32
N ALA A 343 -0.91 10.21 -0.01
CA ALA A 343 -0.44 9.76 -1.33
C ALA A 343 -1.36 10.26 -2.46
N SER A 344 -2.66 10.35 -2.19
CA SER A 344 -3.68 10.85 -3.12
C SER A 344 -3.43 12.28 -3.60
N LEU A 345 -3.01 13.19 -2.71
CA LEU A 345 -2.69 14.58 -3.08
C LEU A 345 -1.49 14.64 -4.04
N LEU A 346 -0.45 13.87 -3.76
CA LEU A 346 0.73 13.86 -4.63
C LEU A 346 0.43 13.20 -5.97
N PHE A 347 -0.04 11.97 -5.95
CA PHE A 347 -0.27 11.17 -7.16
C PHE A 347 -1.35 11.80 -8.04
N GLY A 348 -2.48 12.16 -7.43
CA GLY A 348 -3.57 12.81 -8.15
C GLY A 348 -3.20 14.23 -8.59
N GLY A 349 -2.45 14.97 -7.78
CA GLY A 349 -1.93 16.28 -8.13
C GLY A 349 -1.06 16.27 -9.39
N LEU A 350 -0.15 15.29 -9.48
CA LEU A 350 0.69 15.09 -10.66
C LEU A 350 -0.11 14.57 -11.86
N ALA A 351 -0.93 13.54 -11.68
CA ALA A 351 -1.62 12.87 -12.77
C ALA A 351 -2.76 13.70 -13.40
N LEU A 352 -3.41 14.57 -12.62
CA LEU A 352 -4.54 15.39 -13.03
C LEU A 352 -4.17 16.89 -13.21
N ASN A 353 -2.86 17.20 -13.19
CA ASN A 353 -2.34 18.56 -13.30
C ASN A 353 -2.98 19.53 -12.29
N ARG A 354 -2.93 19.17 -11.01
CA ARG A 354 -3.46 19.98 -9.89
C ARG A 354 -2.29 20.46 -8.99
N PRO A 355 -1.53 21.48 -9.42
CA PRO A 355 -0.32 21.92 -8.72
C PRO A 355 -0.58 22.38 -7.28
N ASP A 356 -1.78 22.91 -6.99
CA ASP A 356 -2.18 23.31 -5.64
C ASP A 356 -2.26 22.13 -4.66
N ASP A 357 -2.63 20.94 -5.14
CA ASP A 357 -2.67 19.72 -4.31
C ASP A 357 -1.23 19.24 -4.02
N VAL A 358 -0.34 19.32 -5.01
CA VAL A 358 1.09 19.03 -4.81
C VAL A 358 1.74 20.02 -3.85
N ALA A 359 1.40 21.32 -3.98
CA ALA A 359 1.89 22.35 -3.07
C ALA A 359 1.39 22.10 -1.64
N LEU A 360 0.10 21.78 -1.47
CA LEU A 360 -0.48 21.41 -0.18
C LEU A 360 0.25 20.20 0.42
N TRP A 361 0.45 19.14 -0.35
CA TRP A 361 1.18 17.94 0.09
C TRP A 361 2.56 18.28 0.67
N LYS A 362 3.30 19.20 0.04
CA LYS A 362 4.63 19.63 0.50
C LYS A 362 4.61 20.28 1.89
N THR A 363 3.51 20.87 2.30
CA THR A 363 3.37 21.55 3.61
C THR A 363 3.00 20.61 4.75
N LEU A 364 2.48 19.43 4.43
CA LEU A 364 1.99 18.48 5.42
C LEU A 364 3.13 17.70 6.09
N LYS A 365 2.85 17.19 7.30
CA LYS A 365 3.76 16.33 8.08
C LYS A 365 4.05 15.04 7.31
N ALA A 366 5.33 14.71 7.13
CA ALA A 366 5.76 13.56 6.33
C ALA A 366 5.78 12.25 7.11
N ASP A 367 6.17 12.31 8.39
CA ASP A 367 6.40 11.14 9.24
C ASP A 367 5.64 11.29 10.56
N SER A 368 5.24 10.18 11.16
CA SER A 368 4.64 10.11 12.50
C SER A 368 5.30 9.02 13.33
N SER A 369 5.31 9.20 14.64
CA SER A 369 5.67 8.17 15.63
C SER A 369 4.46 7.52 16.27
N VAL A 370 3.24 7.94 15.92
CA VAL A 370 2.00 7.37 16.44
C VAL A 370 1.68 6.10 15.68
N ASP A 371 1.63 4.96 16.37
CA ASP A 371 1.47 3.62 15.76
C ASP A 371 0.26 3.55 14.82
N GLU A 372 -0.88 4.13 15.20
CA GLU A 372 -2.09 4.13 14.38
C GLU A 372 -1.92 4.93 13.08
N VAL A 373 -1.23 6.07 13.14
CA VAL A 373 -0.92 6.86 11.93
C VAL A 373 0.02 6.11 11.03
N VAL A 374 1.09 5.52 11.58
CA VAL A 374 2.04 4.70 10.83
C VAL A 374 1.34 3.51 10.18
N ARG A 375 0.38 2.89 10.87
CA ARG A 375 -0.44 1.80 10.36
C ARG A 375 -1.33 2.20 9.19
N ASN A 376 -1.90 3.39 9.21
CA ASN A 376 -2.81 3.88 8.17
C ASN A 376 -2.09 4.62 7.03
N LEU A 377 -0.78 4.87 7.15
CA LEU A 377 0.04 5.51 6.13
C LEU A 377 0.90 4.45 5.42
N PHE A 378 0.36 3.79 4.42
CA PHE A 378 1.01 2.66 3.74
C PHE A 378 1.93 3.07 2.56
N ILE A 379 1.86 4.31 2.08
CA ILE A 379 2.79 4.91 1.11
C ILE A 379 3.59 6.00 1.81
N ARG A 380 4.91 5.79 1.97
CA ARG A 380 5.81 6.68 2.71
C ARG A 380 7.00 7.17 1.89
N GLN A 381 7.31 6.51 0.78
CA GLN A 381 8.48 6.80 -0.04
C GLN A 381 8.08 7.24 -1.46
N PRO A 382 7.57 8.47 -1.62
CA PRO A 382 7.07 8.96 -2.90
C PRO A 382 8.13 8.90 -4.02
N VAL A 383 9.42 8.96 -3.67
CA VAL A 383 10.54 8.82 -4.62
C VAL A 383 10.48 7.50 -5.40
N LEU A 384 9.93 6.43 -4.82
CA LEU A 384 9.79 5.14 -5.49
C LEU A 384 8.66 5.14 -6.54
N TRP A 385 7.67 6.04 -6.40
CA TRP A 385 6.43 6.03 -7.17
C TRP A 385 6.39 7.08 -8.29
N THR A 386 7.19 8.14 -8.16
CA THR A 386 7.19 9.31 -9.05
C THR A 386 8.43 9.35 -9.96
N GLN A 387 8.92 8.20 -10.38
CA GLN A 387 10.00 8.11 -11.37
C GLN A 387 9.42 8.26 -12.77
N ALA A 388 10.11 9.05 -13.61
CA ALA A 388 9.66 9.28 -14.97
C ALA A 388 9.51 7.99 -15.77
N PRO A 389 8.46 7.85 -16.61
CA PRO A 389 8.43 6.86 -17.66
C PRO A 389 9.66 7.04 -18.56
N GLY A 390 10.49 5.97 -18.74
CA GLY A 390 11.69 6.03 -19.56
C GLY A 390 13.01 6.34 -18.86
N GLY A 391 13.03 6.55 -17.54
CA GLY A 391 14.23 6.38 -16.73
C GLY A 391 14.60 4.90 -16.63
N PRO A 392 15.77 4.53 -16.06
CA PRO A 392 16.20 3.12 -15.95
C PRO A 392 15.21 2.25 -15.16
N PHE A 393 14.08 2.83 -14.73
CA PHE A 393 13.03 2.23 -13.90
C PHE A 393 11.59 2.54 -14.42
N GLY A 394 11.47 3.09 -15.64
CA GLY A 394 10.19 3.37 -16.30
C GLY A 394 9.70 2.21 -17.18
#